data_672419a50666c0e49300d28af7361168
#
_entry.id   672419a50666c0e49300d28af7361168
#
_cell.length_a   1.000
_cell.length_b   1.000
_cell.length_c   1.000
_cell.angle_alpha   90.00
_cell.angle_beta   90.00
_cell.angle_gamma   90.00
#
_symmetry.space_group_name_H-M   'P 1'
#
loop_
_entity.id
_entity.type
_entity.pdbx_description
1 polymer ?
#
loop_
_entity_poly.entity_id
_entity_poly.type
_entity_poly.pdbx_seq_one_letter_code
_entity_poly.pdbx_strand_id
1 'polypeptide(L)'
;DAQDYFSECFGVVVGDGTPAERIILRAYGKQRYYLHDLPQHHSQKAIGQGENYTDFEYYVRPTYDFCGHILSLGNQLKVIYPQTLADKISQMAIDTLKMYGIEVVDVIEK
;
A
#
# COMPACT_ATOMS: atom_id res chain seq x y z
N ASP A 1 -9.57 -20.16 3.65
CA ASP A 1 -10.26 -18.90 3.87
C ASP A 1 -9.40 -17.76 3.38
N ALA A 2 -9.99 -16.87 2.59
CA ALA A 2 -9.26 -15.74 2.00
C ALA A 2 -8.63 -14.83 3.05
N GLN A 3 -9.33 -14.65 4.16
CA GLN A 3 -8.83 -13.81 5.24
C GLN A 3 -7.56 -14.39 5.85
N ASP A 4 -7.56 -15.70 6.10
CA ASP A 4 -6.40 -16.37 6.68
C ASP A 4 -5.24 -16.35 5.71
N TYR A 5 -5.52 -16.58 4.43
CA TYR A 5 -4.50 -16.53 3.41
C TYR A 5 -3.85 -15.16 3.34
N PHE A 6 -4.65 -14.11 3.35
CA PHE A 6 -4.14 -12.75 3.27
C PHE A 6 -3.28 -12.42 4.48
N SER A 7 -3.74 -12.84 5.66
CA SER A 7 -3.00 -12.62 6.89
C SER A 7 -1.63 -13.28 6.84
N GLU A 8 -1.56 -14.49 6.30
CA GLU A 8 -0.29 -15.18 6.13
C GLU A 8 0.61 -14.46 5.14
N CYS A 9 0.05 -13.98 4.03
CA CYS A 9 0.82 -13.30 3.01
C CYS A 9 1.47 -12.02 3.52
N PHE A 10 0.84 -11.34 4.46
CA PHE A 10 1.36 -10.08 4.98
C PHE A 10 1.93 -10.23 6.39
N GLY A 11 2.21 -11.46 6.79
CA GLY A 11 2.92 -11.70 8.03
C GLY A 11 2.21 -11.19 9.26
N VAL A 12 0.89 -11.30 9.27
CA VAL A 12 0.12 -10.87 10.44
C VAL A 12 0.49 -11.76 11.61
N VAL A 13 1.15 -11.19 12.60
CA VAL A 13 1.62 -11.93 13.77
C VAL A 13 0.73 -11.58 14.95
N VAL A 14 0.21 -12.60 15.61
CA VAL A 14 -0.59 -12.40 16.79
C VAL A 14 0.23 -11.68 17.84
N GLY A 15 -0.26 -10.56 18.32
CA GLY A 15 0.41 -9.85 19.38
C GLY A 15 1.41 -8.80 18.96
N ASP A 16 1.52 -8.48 17.65
CA ASP A 16 2.44 -7.42 17.25
C ASP A 16 1.91 -6.02 17.61
N GLY A 17 0.66 -5.95 18.06
CA GLY A 17 0.10 -4.69 18.51
C GLY A 17 -0.40 -3.76 17.43
N THR A 18 -0.22 -4.12 16.17
CA THR A 18 -0.65 -3.26 15.06
C THR A 18 -2.14 -3.44 14.83
N PRO A 19 -2.96 -2.41 15.04
CA PRO A 19 -4.40 -2.55 14.84
C PRO A 19 -4.73 -2.49 13.34
N ALA A 20 -5.86 -3.11 13.00
CA ALA A 20 -6.40 -2.96 11.65
C ALA A 20 -6.90 -1.54 11.48
N GLU A 21 -6.71 -0.98 10.30
CA GLU A 21 -7.17 0.37 10.03
C GLU A 21 -7.65 0.49 8.59
N ARG A 22 -8.39 1.55 8.35
CA ARG A 22 -8.88 1.87 7.02
C ARG A 22 -7.74 2.38 6.18
N ILE A 23 -7.55 1.78 5.00
CA ILE A 23 -6.48 2.17 4.09
C ILE A 23 -7.09 2.34 2.71
N ILE A 24 -6.69 3.40 2.01
CA ILE A 24 -7.12 3.61 0.64
C ILE A 24 -5.88 3.62 -0.24
N LEU A 25 -5.87 2.72 -1.21
CA LEU A 25 -4.79 2.60 -2.18
C LEU A 25 -5.31 2.99 -3.56
N ARG A 26 -4.50 3.74 -4.28
CA ARG A 26 -4.80 4.11 -5.66
C ARG A 26 -3.94 3.28 -6.60
N ALA A 27 -4.60 2.52 -7.46
CA ALA A 27 -3.93 1.68 -8.43
C ALA A 27 -3.98 2.33 -9.80
N TYR A 28 -2.84 2.40 -10.46
CA TYR A 28 -2.69 3.07 -11.75
C TYR A 28 -2.53 2.08 -12.88
N GLY A 29 -2.86 2.50 -14.08
CA GLY A 29 -2.62 1.71 -15.29
C GLY A 29 -3.21 0.32 -15.21
N LYS A 30 -2.42 -0.67 -15.57
CA LYS A 30 -2.89 -2.06 -15.56
C LYS A 30 -3.14 -2.60 -14.17
N GLN A 31 -2.48 -2.04 -13.16
CA GLN A 31 -2.64 -2.51 -11.79
C GLN A 31 -4.07 -2.32 -11.30
N ARG A 32 -4.77 -1.31 -11.80
CA ARG A 32 -6.16 -1.08 -11.40
C ARG A 32 -7.06 -2.26 -11.78
N TYR A 33 -6.78 -2.90 -12.90
CA TYR A 33 -7.54 -4.08 -13.33
C TYR A 33 -7.12 -5.31 -12.55
N TYR A 34 -5.83 -5.42 -12.32
CA TYR A 34 -5.29 -6.56 -11.59
C TYR A 34 -5.87 -6.67 -10.19
N LEU A 35 -5.88 -5.53 -9.47
CA LEU A 35 -6.44 -5.51 -8.12
C LEU A 35 -7.95 -5.76 -8.14
N HIS A 36 -8.61 -5.29 -9.18
CA HIS A 36 -10.06 -5.48 -9.31
C HIS A 36 -10.41 -6.96 -9.51
N ASP A 37 -9.64 -7.63 -10.37
CA ASP A 37 -9.90 -9.02 -10.72
C ASP A 37 -9.38 -10.00 -9.69
N LEU A 38 -8.32 -9.63 -8.97
CA LEU A 38 -7.68 -10.50 -7.98
C LEU A 38 -7.60 -9.77 -6.65
N PRO A 39 -8.71 -9.75 -5.90
CA PRO A 39 -8.74 -9.05 -4.62
C PRO A 39 -7.64 -9.53 -3.68
N GLN A 40 -6.93 -8.59 -3.08
CA GLN A 40 -5.84 -8.88 -2.16
C GLN A 40 -6.35 -9.24 -0.76
N HIS A 41 -7.54 -8.80 -0.44
CA HIS A 41 -8.09 -9.02 0.90
C HIS A 41 -9.60 -8.99 0.82
N HIS A 42 -10.25 -9.78 1.69
CA HIS A 42 -11.70 -9.86 1.68
C HIS A 42 -12.39 -8.51 1.94
N SER A 43 -11.70 -7.58 2.59
CA SER A 43 -12.27 -6.26 2.85
C SER A 43 -12.11 -5.30 1.70
N GLN A 44 -11.41 -5.69 0.63
CA GLN A 44 -11.16 -4.81 -0.50
C GLN A 44 -12.46 -4.42 -1.19
N LYS A 45 -12.59 -3.14 -1.49
CA LYS A 45 -13.70 -2.69 -2.31
C LYS A 45 -13.31 -1.43 -3.07
N ALA A 46 -13.72 -1.36 -4.33
CA ALA A 46 -13.48 -0.17 -5.15
C ALA A 46 -14.40 0.94 -4.68
N ILE A 47 -13.84 2.12 -4.41
CA ILE A 47 -14.62 3.25 -3.89
C ILE A 47 -14.59 4.47 -4.80
N GLY A 48 -13.76 4.45 -5.84
CA GLY A 48 -13.68 5.57 -6.76
C GLY A 48 -12.79 5.24 -7.92
N GLN A 49 -12.88 6.05 -8.95
CA GLN A 49 -12.01 5.87 -10.11
C GLN A 49 -11.86 7.18 -10.87
N GLY A 50 -10.72 7.32 -11.54
CA GLY A 50 -10.47 8.40 -12.45
C GLY A 50 -10.15 7.85 -13.81
N GLU A 51 -9.56 8.69 -14.65
CA GLU A 51 -9.26 8.32 -16.02
C GLU A 51 -8.23 7.21 -16.11
N ASN A 52 -7.26 7.21 -15.19
CA ASN A 52 -6.14 6.29 -15.24
C ASN A 52 -5.90 5.57 -13.90
N TYR A 53 -6.89 5.58 -13.02
CA TYR A 53 -6.72 4.97 -11.71
C TYR A 53 -8.03 4.50 -11.12
N THR A 54 -7.92 3.60 -10.16
CA THR A 54 -9.04 3.17 -9.33
C THR A 54 -8.59 3.17 -7.88
N ASP A 55 -9.44 3.66 -7.00
CA ASP A 55 -9.17 3.69 -5.58
C ASP A 55 -9.85 2.51 -4.89
N PHE A 56 -9.10 1.82 -4.06
CA PHE A 56 -9.58 0.65 -3.33
C PHE A 56 -9.46 0.90 -1.83
N GLU A 57 -10.48 0.51 -1.11
CA GLU A 57 -10.51 0.62 0.34
C GLU A 57 -10.29 -0.74 0.96
N TYR A 58 -9.49 -0.76 2.03
CA TYR A 58 -9.18 -1.97 2.78
C TYR A 58 -9.30 -1.71 4.27
N TYR A 59 -9.55 -2.77 5.03
CA TYR A 59 -9.38 -2.78 6.48
C TYR A 59 -8.39 -3.87 6.80
N VAL A 60 -7.13 -3.47 7.01
CA VAL A 60 -6.04 -4.41 7.23
C VAL A 60 -5.05 -3.80 8.21
N ARG A 61 -4.18 -4.63 8.73
CA ARG A 61 -3.07 -4.16 9.57
C ARG A 61 -1.94 -3.71 8.66
N PRO A 62 -1.47 -2.46 8.80
CA PRO A 62 -0.37 -1.97 7.96
C PRO A 62 0.98 -2.45 8.50
N THR A 63 1.19 -3.75 8.46
CA THR A 63 2.42 -4.37 8.91
C THR A 63 3.57 -4.06 7.96
N TYR A 64 4.79 -4.41 8.39
CA TYR A 64 5.97 -4.26 7.56
C TYR A 64 5.80 -5.01 6.24
N ASP A 65 5.23 -6.22 6.29
CA ASP A 65 5.02 -7.02 5.09
C ASP A 65 4.02 -6.37 4.15
N PHE A 66 2.98 -5.77 4.71
CA PHE A 66 1.99 -5.05 3.90
C PHE A 66 2.66 -3.87 3.19
N CYS A 67 3.49 -3.13 3.92
CA CYS A 67 4.23 -2.01 3.34
C CYS A 67 5.17 -2.49 2.23
N GLY A 68 5.85 -3.61 2.47
CA GLY A 68 6.73 -4.19 1.46
C GLY A 68 5.98 -4.59 0.21
N HIS A 69 4.76 -5.11 0.38
CA HIS A 69 3.94 -5.47 -0.76
C HIS A 69 3.58 -4.24 -1.59
N ILE A 70 3.20 -3.15 -0.92
CA ILE A 70 2.90 -1.90 -1.62
C ILE A 70 4.12 -1.44 -2.41
N LEU A 71 5.29 -1.44 -1.78
CA LEU A 71 6.52 -1.01 -2.43
C LEU A 71 6.90 -1.90 -3.60
N SER A 72 6.56 -3.19 -3.53
CA SER A 72 6.90 -4.14 -4.59
C SER A 72 6.19 -3.81 -5.90
N LEU A 73 5.11 -3.06 -5.83
CA LEU A 73 4.36 -2.66 -7.01
C LEU A 73 4.84 -1.32 -7.58
N GLY A 74 5.86 -0.74 -6.96
CA GLY A 74 6.51 0.45 -7.46
C GLY A 74 5.55 1.61 -7.66
N ASN A 75 5.66 2.26 -8.81
CA ASN A 75 4.85 3.43 -9.09
C ASN A 75 3.45 3.11 -9.61
N GLN A 76 3.04 1.85 -9.52
CA GLN A 76 1.69 1.45 -9.93
C GLN A 76 0.69 1.55 -8.80
N LEU A 77 1.15 1.82 -7.59
CA LEU A 77 0.29 1.83 -6.42
C LEU A 77 0.69 2.96 -5.49
N LYS A 78 -0.29 3.71 -5.00
CA LYS A 78 -0.04 4.84 -4.12
C LYS A 78 -0.98 4.80 -2.92
N VAL A 79 -0.45 5.09 -1.74
CA VAL A 79 -1.27 5.21 -0.54
C VAL A 79 -1.94 6.58 -0.54
N ILE A 80 -3.27 6.59 -0.56
CA ILE A 80 -4.03 7.83 -0.50
C ILE A 80 -4.38 8.16 0.94
N TYR A 81 -4.64 7.14 1.76
CA TYR A 81 -5.04 7.31 3.15
C TYR A 81 -4.63 6.08 3.95
N PRO A 82 -4.15 6.20 5.18
CA PRO A 82 -3.91 7.46 5.90
C PRO A 82 -2.54 8.07 5.54
N GLN A 83 -2.39 9.35 5.85
CA GLN A 83 -1.15 10.06 5.55
C GLN A 83 0.04 9.45 6.28
N THR A 84 -0.17 8.96 7.50
CA THR A 84 0.90 8.32 8.26
C THR A 84 1.48 7.12 7.52
N LEU A 85 0.63 6.34 6.87
CA LEU A 85 1.10 5.20 6.09
C LEU A 85 1.81 5.66 4.82
N ALA A 86 1.27 6.69 4.16
CA ALA A 86 1.92 7.25 2.98
C ALA A 86 3.32 7.75 3.32
N ASP A 87 3.47 8.41 4.46
CA ASP A 87 4.77 8.91 4.92
C ASP A 87 5.72 7.75 5.19
N LYS A 88 5.23 6.71 5.81
CA LYS A 88 6.04 5.53 6.11
C LYS A 88 6.54 4.86 4.83
N ILE A 89 5.66 4.69 3.85
CA ILE A 89 6.04 4.09 2.56
C ILE A 89 7.06 4.98 1.85
N SER A 90 6.83 6.28 1.86
CA SER A 90 7.76 7.23 1.25
C SER A 90 9.15 7.15 1.88
N GLN A 91 9.18 7.06 3.20
CA GLN A 91 10.46 6.99 3.91
C GLN A 91 11.20 5.69 3.60
N MET A 92 10.47 4.58 3.50
CA MET A 92 11.07 3.31 3.13
C MET A 92 11.69 3.38 1.74
N ALA A 93 11.00 4.04 0.81
CA ALA A 93 11.52 4.22 -0.55
C ALA A 93 12.79 5.08 -0.56
N ILE A 94 12.78 6.17 0.21
CA ILE A 94 13.93 7.04 0.32
C ILE A 94 15.13 6.30 0.90
N ASP A 95 14.89 5.56 1.97
CA ASP A 95 15.96 4.79 2.62
C ASP A 95 16.55 3.76 1.65
N THR A 96 15.70 3.17 0.83
CA THR A 96 16.16 2.22 -0.18
C THR A 96 17.05 2.90 -1.21
N LEU A 97 16.64 4.07 -1.66
CA LEU A 97 17.44 4.83 -2.63
C LEU A 97 18.81 5.19 -2.07
N LYS A 98 18.87 5.51 -0.77
CA LYS A 98 20.14 5.85 -0.12
C LYS A 98 21.13 4.69 -0.19
N MET A 99 20.62 3.46 -0.13
CA MET A 99 21.49 2.28 -0.24
C MET A 99 22.19 2.20 -1.58
N TYR A 100 21.61 2.82 -2.59
CA TYR A 100 22.20 2.85 -3.94
C TYR A 100 22.93 4.15 -4.23
N GLY A 101 23.19 4.94 -3.19
CA GLY A 101 23.95 6.16 -3.33
C GLY A 101 23.18 7.33 -3.91
N ILE A 102 21.87 7.23 -3.89
CA ILE A 102 21.00 8.27 -4.44
C ILE A 102 20.43 9.11 -3.31
N GLU A 103 20.55 10.41 -3.44
CA GLU A 103 19.99 11.35 -2.48
C GLU A 103 18.70 11.92 -3.04
N VAL A 104 17.66 11.91 -2.22
CA VAL A 104 16.39 12.53 -2.59
C VAL A 104 16.31 13.88 -1.91
N VAL A 105 16.21 14.93 -2.73
CA VAL A 105 16.06 16.29 -2.21
C VAL A 105 14.59 16.61 -2.18
N ASP A 106 14.10 16.90 -0.99
CA ASP A 106 12.69 17.23 -0.80
C ASP A 106 12.51 18.72 -1.05
N VAL A 107 12.16 19.05 -2.28
CA VAL A 107 11.91 20.44 -2.66
C VAL A 107 10.44 20.73 -2.48
N ILE A 108 10.14 21.54 -1.48
CA ILE A 108 8.75 21.89 -1.19
C ILE A 108 8.41 23.16 -1.96
N GLU A 109 7.48 23.02 -2.85
CA GLU A 109 6.96 24.13 -3.65
C GLU A 109 5.77 24.74 -2.93
N LYS A 110 5.85 26.02 -2.68
CA LYS A 110 4.75 26.73 -2.01
C LYS A 110 4.07 27.68 -2.93
#